data_1aef0a5f4aed129f0e47816c77726e4b
#
_entry.id   1aef0a5f4aed129f0e47816c77726e4b
#
_cell.length_a   1.000
_cell.length_b   1.000
_cell.length_c   1.000
_cell.angle_alpha   90.00
_cell.angle_beta   90.00
_cell.angle_gamma   90.00
#
_symmetry.space_group_name_H-M   'P 1'
#
loop_
_entity.id
_entity.type
_entity.pdbx_description
1 polymer ?
#
loop_
_entity_poly.entity_id
_entity_poly.type
_entity_poly.pdbx_seq_one_letter_code
_entity_poly.pdbx_strand_id
1 'polypeptide(L)'
;MSLVENIDKLTNLYKANLFRLSIQNPEIPTTFHQDYRELTRLAVICAEAVIDTTRSFFTDHHAVRAGAKHVAELETQADEVSTPLQRRIFESDLELAHKVQLRYFVEKLDDVANQAEDVADQLAISAIKRRI
;
A
#
# COMPACT_ATOMS: atom_id res chain seq x y z
N MET A 1 16.31 1.57 -9.61
CA MET A 1 15.01 1.92 -10.25
C MET A 1 14.81 3.43 -10.17
N SER A 2 14.41 4.08 -11.26
CA SER A 2 14.17 5.52 -11.28
C SER A 2 12.86 5.89 -10.58
N LEU A 3 12.69 7.18 -10.27
CA LEU A 3 11.46 7.68 -9.67
C LEU A 3 10.26 7.40 -10.58
N VAL A 4 10.39 7.65 -11.89
CA VAL A 4 9.31 7.42 -12.87
C VAL A 4 8.93 5.95 -12.91
N GLU A 5 9.92 5.04 -12.91
CA GLU A 5 9.67 3.60 -12.89
C GLU A 5 8.95 3.16 -11.61
N ASN A 6 9.28 3.74 -10.46
CA ASN A 6 8.62 3.43 -9.20
C ASN A 6 7.17 3.93 -9.17
N ILE A 7 6.90 5.10 -9.74
CA ILE A 7 5.53 5.63 -9.85
C ILE A 7 4.71 4.76 -10.80
N ASP A 8 5.29 4.35 -11.92
CA ASP A 8 4.63 3.45 -12.88
C ASP A 8 4.32 2.10 -12.25
N LYS A 9 5.24 1.56 -11.46
CA LYS A 9 5.03 0.32 -10.72
C LYS A 9 3.86 0.42 -9.75
N LEU A 10 3.69 1.55 -9.05
CA LEU A 10 2.55 1.77 -8.16
C LEU A 10 1.22 1.72 -8.92
N THR A 11 1.13 2.41 -10.07
CA THR A 11 -0.05 2.40 -10.92
C THR A 11 -0.37 0.99 -11.43
N ASN A 12 0.66 0.25 -11.84
CA ASN A 12 0.50 -1.13 -12.34
C ASN A 12 0.04 -2.09 -11.24
N LEU A 13 0.46 -1.89 -9.99
CA LEU A 13 -0.02 -2.67 -8.85
C LEU A 13 -1.53 -2.50 -8.64
N TYR A 14 -2.04 -1.28 -8.74
CA TYR A 14 -3.47 -1.01 -8.66
C TYR A 14 -4.26 -1.78 -9.70
N LYS A 15 -3.84 -1.63 -10.96
CA LYS A 15 -4.50 -2.31 -12.09
C LYS A 15 -4.46 -3.82 -11.93
N ALA A 16 -3.30 -4.36 -11.57
CA ALA A 16 -3.10 -5.79 -11.39
C ALA A 16 -3.96 -6.34 -10.24
N ASN A 17 -4.09 -5.62 -9.14
CA ASN A 17 -4.90 -6.05 -8.02
C ASN A 17 -6.39 -6.08 -8.36
N LEU A 18 -6.89 -5.07 -9.07
CA LEU A 18 -8.28 -5.06 -9.53
C LEU A 18 -8.55 -6.24 -10.49
N PHE A 19 -7.61 -6.51 -11.40
CA PHE A 19 -7.71 -7.62 -12.34
C PHE A 19 -7.73 -8.96 -11.61
N ARG A 20 -6.84 -9.16 -10.63
CA ARG A 20 -6.79 -10.39 -9.83
C ARG A 20 -8.06 -10.62 -9.04
N LEU A 21 -8.63 -9.56 -8.46
CA LEU A 21 -9.91 -9.64 -7.75
C LEU A 21 -11.04 -10.05 -8.68
N SER A 22 -11.06 -9.51 -9.89
CA SER A 22 -12.11 -9.85 -10.89
C SER A 22 -12.02 -11.29 -11.36
N ILE A 23 -10.81 -11.84 -11.47
CA ILE A 23 -10.60 -13.23 -11.89
C ILE A 23 -10.92 -14.20 -10.76
N GLN A 24 -10.38 -13.96 -9.57
CA GLN A 24 -10.49 -14.91 -8.46
C GLN A 24 -11.79 -14.79 -7.69
N ASN A 25 -12.40 -13.59 -7.69
CA ASN A 25 -13.65 -13.30 -6.98
C ASN A 25 -13.67 -13.98 -5.59
N PRO A 26 -12.73 -13.64 -4.70
CA PRO A 26 -12.56 -14.35 -3.44
C PRO A 26 -13.77 -14.17 -2.53
N GLU A 27 -14.16 -15.23 -1.85
CA GLU A 27 -15.17 -15.15 -0.81
C GLU A 27 -14.50 -14.72 0.51
N ILE A 28 -14.77 -13.48 0.93
CA ILE A 28 -14.25 -12.95 2.19
C ILE A 28 -15.28 -13.12 3.27
N PRO A 29 -15.05 -13.97 4.29
CA PRO A 29 -15.98 -14.12 5.40
C PRO A 29 -16.29 -12.77 6.06
N THR A 30 -17.54 -12.61 6.49
CA THR A 30 -18.03 -11.37 7.11
C THR A 30 -17.17 -10.92 8.29
N THR A 31 -16.64 -11.87 9.06
CA THR A 31 -15.77 -11.58 10.23
C THR A 31 -14.50 -10.82 9.87
N PHE A 32 -14.06 -10.86 8.61
CA PHE A 32 -12.86 -10.15 8.13
C PHE A 32 -13.16 -8.92 7.30
N HIS A 33 -14.43 -8.60 7.01
CA HIS A 33 -14.79 -7.47 6.15
C HIS A 33 -14.25 -6.14 6.65
N GLN A 34 -14.35 -5.89 7.94
CA GLN A 34 -13.90 -4.63 8.55
C GLN A 34 -12.40 -4.43 8.33
N ASP A 35 -11.61 -5.47 8.54
CA ASP A 35 -10.14 -5.39 8.40
C ASP A 35 -9.72 -5.20 6.94
N TYR A 36 -10.39 -5.89 5.99
CA TYR A 36 -10.12 -5.68 4.56
C TYR A 36 -10.49 -4.27 4.11
N ARG A 37 -11.60 -3.73 4.60
CA ARG A 37 -11.98 -2.35 4.32
C ARG A 37 -10.97 -1.36 4.85
N GLU A 38 -10.52 -1.55 6.08
CA GLU A 38 -9.53 -0.67 6.70
C GLU A 38 -8.19 -0.74 5.98
N LEU A 39 -7.73 -1.94 5.65
CA LEU A 39 -6.49 -2.13 4.90
C LEU A 39 -6.57 -1.49 3.51
N THR A 40 -7.69 -1.66 2.82
CA THR A 40 -7.93 -1.03 1.51
C THR A 40 -7.92 0.49 1.63
N ARG A 41 -8.60 1.03 2.64
CA ARG A 41 -8.63 2.47 2.91
C ARG A 41 -7.22 3.01 3.12
N LEU A 42 -6.41 2.35 3.94
CA LEU A 42 -5.03 2.76 4.21
C LEU A 42 -4.16 2.69 2.97
N ALA A 43 -4.30 1.64 2.16
CA ALA A 43 -3.57 1.51 0.90
C ALA A 43 -3.89 2.66 -0.06
N VAL A 44 -5.17 3.01 -0.21
CA VAL A 44 -5.63 4.11 -1.07
C VAL A 44 -5.11 5.45 -0.54
N ILE A 45 -5.24 5.72 0.75
CA ILE A 45 -4.77 6.98 1.37
C ILE A 45 -3.24 7.10 1.24
N CYS A 46 -2.53 5.99 1.39
CA CYS A 46 -1.08 5.96 1.22
C CYS A 46 -0.67 6.37 -0.20
N ALA A 47 -1.35 5.83 -1.20
CA ALA A 47 -1.11 6.17 -2.60
C ALA A 47 -1.49 7.63 -2.92
N GLU A 48 -2.61 8.12 -2.39
CA GLU A 48 -3.01 9.52 -2.53
C GLU A 48 -1.98 10.46 -1.91
N ALA A 49 -1.47 10.11 -0.72
CA ALA A 49 -0.46 10.90 -0.03
C ALA A 49 0.85 11.00 -0.85
N VAL A 50 1.27 9.91 -1.49
CA VAL A 50 2.47 9.94 -2.32
C VAL A 50 2.27 10.73 -3.60
N ILE A 51 1.07 10.71 -4.17
CA ILE A 51 0.72 11.55 -5.33
C ILE A 51 0.81 13.04 -4.96
N ASP A 52 0.25 13.41 -3.82
CA ASP A 52 0.32 14.80 -3.33
C ASP A 52 1.76 15.23 -3.05
N THR A 53 2.56 14.34 -2.47
CA THR A 53 3.98 14.58 -2.24
C THR A 53 4.74 14.78 -3.55
N THR A 54 4.40 13.99 -4.57
CA THR A 54 5.00 14.12 -5.91
C THR A 54 4.71 15.49 -6.51
N ARG A 55 3.49 16.01 -6.35
CA ARG A 55 3.11 17.34 -6.82
C ARG A 55 3.95 18.45 -6.19
N SER A 56 4.35 18.28 -4.95
CA SER A 56 5.17 19.25 -4.21
C SER A 56 6.66 19.18 -4.54
N PHE A 57 7.09 18.16 -5.28
CA PHE A 57 8.52 17.86 -5.52
C PHE A 57 9.30 19.04 -6.12
N PHE A 58 8.70 19.78 -7.03
CA PHE A 58 9.38 20.89 -7.72
C PHE A 58 9.22 22.24 -7.01
N THR A 59 8.33 22.35 -6.03
CA THR A 59 7.94 23.65 -5.46
C THR A 59 8.29 23.81 -3.98
N ASP A 60 8.25 22.73 -3.20
CA ASP A 60 8.41 22.82 -1.75
C ASP A 60 9.09 21.56 -1.17
N HIS A 61 10.37 21.68 -0.87
CA HIS A 61 11.16 20.58 -0.30
C HIS A 61 10.71 20.17 1.11
N HIS A 62 10.19 21.12 1.89
CA HIS A 62 9.67 20.80 3.22
C HIS A 62 8.39 19.97 3.14
N ALA A 63 7.53 20.28 2.16
CA ALA A 63 6.31 19.51 1.90
C ALA A 63 6.65 18.08 1.45
N VAL A 64 7.71 17.89 0.68
CA VAL A 64 8.18 16.55 0.28
C VAL A 64 8.62 15.73 1.50
N ARG A 65 9.37 16.32 2.41
CA ARG A 65 9.80 15.65 3.63
C ARG A 65 8.63 15.26 4.53
N ALA A 66 7.72 16.20 4.76
CA ALA A 66 6.52 15.97 5.57
C ALA A 66 5.64 14.91 4.94
N GLY A 67 5.47 14.96 3.60
CA GLY A 67 4.69 13.97 2.86
C GLY A 67 5.30 12.57 2.93
N ALA A 68 6.61 12.44 2.78
CA ALA A 68 7.30 11.16 2.89
C ALA A 68 7.14 10.56 4.29
N LYS A 69 7.24 11.37 5.33
CA LYS A 69 7.01 10.94 6.71
C LYS A 69 5.56 10.45 6.90
N HIS A 70 4.60 11.17 6.35
CA HIS A 70 3.19 10.80 6.42
C HIS A 70 2.90 9.47 5.72
N VAL A 71 3.49 9.25 4.54
CA VAL A 71 3.37 7.98 3.83
C VAL A 71 3.93 6.82 4.66
N ALA A 72 5.10 7.01 5.29
CA ALA A 72 5.69 6.00 6.15
C ALA A 72 4.80 5.67 7.37
N GLU A 73 4.16 6.66 7.96
CA GLU A 73 3.21 6.46 9.06
C GLU A 73 1.98 5.67 8.60
N LEU A 74 1.45 5.97 7.42
CA LEU A 74 0.31 5.25 6.85
C LEU A 74 0.67 3.79 6.51
N GLU A 75 1.86 3.56 5.99
CA GLU A 75 2.36 2.20 5.73
C GLU A 75 2.48 1.39 7.03
N THR A 76 2.99 2.00 8.09
CA THR A 76 3.05 1.36 9.42
C THR A 76 1.64 1.01 9.92
N GLN A 77 0.67 1.90 9.76
CA GLN A 77 -0.72 1.62 10.11
C GLN A 77 -1.29 0.45 9.29
N ALA A 78 -0.94 0.37 8.01
CA ALA A 78 -1.35 -0.76 7.16
C ALA A 78 -0.78 -2.09 7.68
N ASP A 79 0.48 -2.11 8.09
CA ASP A 79 1.10 -3.29 8.70
C ASP A 79 0.41 -3.70 10.01
N GLU A 80 -0.01 -2.72 10.81
CA GLU A 80 -0.73 -2.96 12.06
C GLU A 80 -2.12 -3.58 11.85
N VAL A 81 -2.69 -3.45 10.66
CA VAL A 81 -3.93 -4.12 10.26
C VAL A 81 -3.63 -5.47 9.61
N SER A 82 -2.68 -5.50 8.68
CA SER A 82 -2.42 -6.69 7.85
C SER A 82 -1.88 -7.87 8.66
N THR A 83 -0.97 -7.65 9.58
CA THR A 83 -0.36 -8.74 10.35
C THR A 83 -1.36 -9.44 11.28
N PRO A 84 -2.13 -8.73 12.14
CA PRO A 84 -3.16 -9.40 12.93
C PRO A 84 -4.25 -10.08 12.09
N LEU A 85 -4.61 -9.48 10.96
CA LEU A 85 -5.59 -10.05 10.04
C LEU A 85 -5.11 -11.40 9.51
N GLN A 86 -3.87 -11.49 9.05
CA GLN A 86 -3.29 -12.75 8.58
C GLN A 86 -3.30 -13.82 9.67
N ARG A 87 -2.95 -13.47 10.91
CA ARG A 87 -3.01 -14.41 12.04
C ARG A 87 -4.41 -14.93 12.27
N ARG A 88 -5.40 -14.05 12.31
CA ARG A 88 -6.81 -14.42 12.50
C ARG A 88 -7.32 -15.33 11.38
N ILE A 89 -6.91 -15.07 10.15
CA ILE A 89 -7.27 -15.92 9.00
C ILE A 89 -6.75 -17.35 9.24
N PHE A 90 -5.48 -17.50 9.64
CA PHE A 90 -4.87 -18.82 9.83
C PHE A 90 -5.32 -19.51 11.11
N GLU A 91 -5.82 -18.78 12.10
CA GLU A 91 -6.42 -19.32 13.31
C GLU A 91 -7.88 -19.75 13.12
N SER A 92 -8.51 -19.39 11.99
CA SER A 92 -9.90 -19.72 11.70
C SER A 92 -10.08 -21.18 11.30
N ASP A 93 -11.36 -21.62 11.20
CA ASP A 93 -11.72 -22.97 10.78
C ASP A 93 -11.80 -23.14 9.25
N LEU A 94 -11.39 -22.14 8.48
CA LEU A 94 -11.40 -22.21 7.03
C LEU A 94 -10.42 -23.28 6.51
N GLU A 95 -10.70 -23.80 5.31
CA GLU A 95 -9.77 -24.70 4.63
C GLU A 95 -8.49 -23.97 4.24
N LEU A 96 -7.37 -24.69 4.19
CA LEU A 96 -6.05 -24.10 3.91
C LEU A 96 -6.04 -23.34 2.57
N ALA A 97 -6.67 -23.87 1.52
CA ALA A 97 -6.73 -23.18 0.23
C ALA A 97 -7.40 -21.82 0.32
N HIS A 98 -8.48 -21.71 1.10
CA HIS A 98 -9.18 -20.47 1.34
C HIS A 98 -8.33 -19.50 2.16
N LYS A 99 -7.66 -19.97 3.20
CA LYS A 99 -6.73 -19.17 4.01
C LYS A 99 -5.60 -18.58 3.15
N VAL A 100 -5.02 -19.39 2.29
CA VAL A 100 -3.94 -18.97 1.39
C VAL A 100 -4.43 -17.90 0.41
N GLN A 101 -5.63 -18.06 -0.15
CA GLN A 101 -6.22 -17.05 -1.03
C GLN A 101 -6.50 -15.74 -0.29
N LEU A 102 -7.04 -15.80 0.92
CA LEU A 102 -7.30 -14.62 1.73
C LEU A 102 -5.99 -13.88 2.06
N ARG A 103 -4.95 -14.62 2.47
CA ARG A 103 -3.62 -14.06 2.72
C ARG A 103 -3.06 -13.41 1.47
N TYR A 104 -3.22 -14.03 0.31
CA TYR A 104 -2.75 -13.48 -0.97
C TYR A 104 -3.29 -12.07 -1.19
N PHE A 105 -4.59 -11.83 -0.96
CA PHE A 105 -5.18 -10.51 -1.15
C PHE A 105 -4.78 -9.51 -0.05
N VAL A 106 -4.55 -9.96 1.18
CA VAL A 106 -3.97 -9.11 2.22
C VAL A 106 -2.59 -8.61 1.77
N GLU A 107 -1.73 -9.51 1.30
CA GLU A 107 -0.40 -9.15 0.80
C GLU A 107 -0.46 -8.19 -0.38
N LYS A 108 -1.40 -8.38 -1.31
CA LYS A 108 -1.55 -7.50 -2.47
C LYS A 108 -1.99 -6.09 -2.09
N LEU A 109 -2.82 -5.94 -1.08
CA LEU A 109 -3.18 -4.62 -0.55
C LEU A 109 -1.99 -3.97 0.16
N ASP A 110 -1.27 -4.75 0.95
CA ASP A 110 -0.08 -4.29 1.67
C ASP A 110 1.04 -3.86 0.71
N ASP A 111 1.20 -4.57 -0.41
CA ASP A 111 2.17 -4.22 -1.46
C ASP A 111 1.94 -2.80 -2.02
N VAL A 112 0.70 -2.33 -2.09
CA VAL A 112 0.40 -0.96 -2.53
C VAL A 112 0.98 0.05 -1.55
N ALA A 113 0.78 -0.14 -0.26
CA ALA A 113 1.33 0.74 0.77
C ALA A 113 2.86 0.70 0.78
N ASN A 114 3.45 -0.47 0.64
CA ASN A 114 4.91 -0.65 0.56
C ASN A 114 5.49 0.07 -0.66
N GLN A 115 4.85 -0.05 -1.81
CA GLN A 115 5.32 0.62 -3.03
C GLN A 115 5.17 2.14 -2.92
N ALA A 116 4.11 2.63 -2.29
CA ALA A 116 3.93 4.05 -2.03
C ALA A 116 5.06 4.59 -1.12
N GLU A 117 5.45 3.84 -0.09
CA GLU A 117 6.57 4.19 0.77
C GLU A 117 7.88 4.25 -0.02
N ASP A 118 8.14 3.29 -0.90
CA ASP A 118 9.33 3.29 -1.75
C ASP A 118 9.40 4.53 -2.64
N VAL A 119 8.29 4.94 -3.23
CA VAL A 119 8.20 6.18 -4.02
C VAL A 119 8.48 7.40 -3.14
N ALA A 120 7.88 7.45 -1.96
CA ALA A 120 8.05 8.57 -1.02
C ALA A 120 9.51 8.70 -0.57
N ASP A 121 10.18 7.59 -0.25
CA ASP A 121 11.60 7.57 0.12
C ASP A 121 12.46 8.11 -1.01
N GLN A 122 12.18 7.70 -2.23
CA GLN A 122 12.92 8.15 -3.40
C GLN A 122 12.70 9.64 -3.68
N LEU A 123 11.48 10.14 -3.48
CA LEU A 123 11.17 11.58 -3.58
C LEU A 123 11.97 12.37 -2.54
N ALA A 124 12.04 11.91 -1.30
CA ALA A 124 12.78 12.56 -0.24
C ALA A 124 14.28 12.62 -0.55
N ILE A 125 14.86 11.53 -1.04
CA ILE A 125 16.28 11.47 -1.45
C ILE A 125 16.54 12.42 -2.62
N SER A 126 15.67 12.41 -3.63
CA SER A 126 15.80 13.27 -4.81
C SER A 126 15.67 14.76 -4.46
N ALA A 127 14.79 15.10 -3.52
CA ALA A 127 14.64 16.47 -3.03
C ALA A 127 15.90 16.98 -2.33
N ILE A 128 16.56 16.13 -1.51
CA ILE A 128 17.83 16.46 -0.87
C ILE A 128 18.91 16.72 -1.92
N LYS A 129 19.01 15.86 -2.93
CA LYS A 129 19.99 16.01 -4.01
C LYS A 129 19.82 17.30 -4.80
N ARG A 130 18.58 17.75 -5.01
CA ARG A 130 18.29 18.99 -5.73
C ARG A 130 18.68 20.24 -4.96
N ARG A 131 18.75 20.18 -3.63
CA ARG A 131 19.13 21.33 -2.79
C ARG A 131 20.64 21.61 -2.82
N ILE A 132 21.42 20.63 -3.21
CA ILE A 132 22.86 20.72 -3.32
C ILE A 132 23.25 21.18 -4.72
#